data_29b6a986db7cc8d5b4080636e545ad29
#
_entry.id   29b6a986db7cc8d5b4080636e545ad29
#
_cell.length_a   1.000
_cell.length_b   1.000
_cell.length_c   1.000
_cell.angle_alpha   90.00
_cell.angle_beta   90.00
_cell.angle_gamma   90.00
#
_symmetry.space_group_name_H-M   'P 1'
#
loop_
_entity.id
_entity.type
_entity.pdbx_description
1 polymer ?
#
loop_
_entity_poly.entity_id
_entity_poly.type
_entity_poly.pdbx_seq_one_letter_code
_entity_poly.pdbx_strand_id
1 'polypeptide(L)'
;GRNGWLDRIPAYATRVVQDERTKDFTAQFWIPRPFDWSDDTFDIARHDELLIYEAHVGMAQERPGVGTYREFADRILPVIARDGYNTVQLMAVAEHPYYGSFGYHVSSLFAPSSRFGTPEELKGLIRRAHELGLAVIMDLVHSHYVRNLNEGINELDGTDHLYSPAGPAGDQPHWDSKLFDYGKPQVEHFLLSNIKYWLEEYRFDGFRFDGVTSMLYHHHGYVAFDSRDRYFDEGVNEGAITYLSLANRLAHDLRPSCVTIAEDVSGMPGICFPQEEGGVGFDYRLGMAIPDYWIKQIEEVPDEQWDIREMWSVMTDRLPGVKTVAYAESHDQALVGDKTIAFRLMDKEMYTHMDRASENLTIDRGMALHKMIRLMT
;
A
#
# COMPACT_ATOMS: atom_id res chain seq x y z
N GLY A 1 21.38 -12.29 26.12
CA GLY A 1 20.19 -12.27 26.95
C GLY A 1 20.28 -13.29 28.11
N ARG A 2 19.32 -13.31 29.02
CA ARG A 2 19.28 -14.25 30.19
C ARG A 2 19.24 -15.71 29.74
N ASN A 3 18.86 -16.02 28.51
CA ASN A 3 18.68 -17.36 27.94
C ASN A 3 19.72 -17.72 26.88
N GLY A 4 20.84 -17.00 26.77
CA GLY A 4 21.91 -17.26 25.80
C GLY A 4 21.94 -16.30 24.63
N TRP A 5 22.63 -16.65 23.56
CA TRP A 5 22.77 -15.92 22.34
C TRP A 5 21.63 -16.28 21.39
N LEU A 6 21.04 -15.26 20.75
CA LEU A 6 20.07 -15.39 19.67
C LEU A 6 20.55 -14.56 18.47
N ASP A 7 20.62 -15.18 17.31
CA ASP A 7 20.85 -14.46 16.06
C ASP A 7 19.60 -13.66 15.69
N ARG A 8 19.79 -12.39 15.35
CA ARG A 8 18.70 -11.48 14.98
C ARG A 8 19.07 -10.69 13.73
N ILE A 9 18.09 -10.43 12.90
CA ILE A 9 18.23 -9.53 11.75
C ILE A 9 18.29 -8.09 12.27
N PRO A 10 19.33 -7.30 11.92
CA PRO A 10 19.37 -5.89 12.30
C PRO A 10 18.18 -5.11 11.75
N ALA A 11 17.59 -4.21 12.55
CA ALA A 11 16.41 -3.43 12.17
C ALA A 11 16.62 -2.56 10.91
N TYR A 12 17.85 -2.10 10.68
CA TYR A 12 18.26 -1.31 9.52
C TYR A 12 18.94 -2.15 8.42
N ALA A 13 18.71 -3.47 8.39
CA ALA A 13 19.25 -4.30 7.32
C ALA A 13 18.64 -3.89 5.98
N THR A 14 19.50 -3.57 5.00
CA THR A 14 19.09 -3.14 3.65
C THR A 14 19.03 -4.29 2.65
N ARG A 15 19.46 -5.47 3.05
CA ARG A 15 19.35 -6.72 2.29
C ARG A 15 19.10 -7.88 3.25
N VAL A 16 17.99 -8.57 3.04
CA VAL A 16 17.61 -9.77 3.76
C VAL A 16 17.23 -10.82 2.72
N VAL A 17 17.72 -12.03 2.87
CA VAL A 17 17.48 -13.13 1.92
C VAL A 17 16.95 -14.35 2.62
N GLN A 18 16.10 -15.10 1.95
CA GLN A 18 15.61 -16.38 2.41
C GLN A 18 16.46 -17.51 1.83
N ASP A 19 16.95 -18.41 2.66
CA ASP A 19 17.58 -19.66 2.20
C ASP A 19 16.51 -20.57 1.58
N GLU A 20 16.75 -21.04 0.37
CA GLU A 20 15.77 -21.83 -0.38
C GLU A 20 15.46 -23.18 0.28
N ARG A 21 16.43 -23.78 0.99
CA ARG A 21 16.34 -25.10 1.62
C ARG A 21 15.75 -25.03 3.01
N THR A 22 16.28 -24.14 3.88
CA THR A 22 15.84 -24.02 5.27
C THR A 22 14.65 -23.11 5.46
N LYS A 23 14.42 -22.20 4.51
CA LYS A 23 13.45 -21.10 4.56
C LYS A 23 13.76 -20.05 5.64
N ASP A 24 14.92 -20.13 6.27
CA ASP A 24 15.37 -19.12 7.22
C ASP A 24 15.76 -17.83 6.50
N PHE A 25 15.50 -16.71 7.15
CA PHE A 25 15.92 -15.40 6.66
C PHE A 25 17.22 -14.96 7.32
N THR A 26 18.09 -14.36 6.53
CA THR A 26 19.41 -13.89 6.98
C THR A 26 19.70 -12.52 6.40
N ALA A 27 20.17 -11.59 7.25
CA ALA A 27 20.70 -10.33 6.76
C ALA A 27 22.02 -10.58 6.01
N GLN A 28 22.13 -10.02 4.83
CA GLN A 28 23.38 -9.97 4.07
C GLN A 28 24.05 -8.61 4.24
N PHE A 29 25.36 -8.64 4.45
CA PHE A 29 26.16 -7.42 4.33
C PHE A 29 26.15 -7.01 2.85
N TRP A 30 25.43 -5.94 2.54
CA TRP A 30 25.26 -5.44 1.19
C TRP A 30 25.90 -4.08 1.03
N ILE A 31 26.86 -3.98 0.12
CA ILE A 31 27.44 -2.71 -0.29
C ILE A 31 26.75 -2.32 -1.58
N PRO A 32 25.82 -1.35 -1.55
CA PRO A 32 25.13 -0.92 -2.75
C PRO A 32 26.16 -0.38 -3.76
N ARG A 33 26.08 -0.82 -4.99
CA ARG A 33 26.80 -0.17 -6.07
C ARG A 33 26.18 1.20 -6.32
N PRO A 34 26.98 2.25 -6.59
CA PRO A 34 26.41 3.51 -7.01
C PRO A 34 25.46 3.27 -8.18
N PHE A 35 24.20 3.63 -8.02
CA PHE A 35 23.22 3.56 -9.09
C PHE A 35 23.21 4.90 -9.82
N ASP A 36 23.34 4.86 -11.14
CA ASP A 36 23.36 6.06 -11.94
C ASP A 36 21.95 6.59 -12.18
N TRP A 37 21.65 7.69 -11.54
CA TRP A 37 20.42 8.44 -11.66
C TRP A 37 20.58 9.74 -12.47
N SER A 38 21.75 9.97 -13.09
CA SER A 38 22.07 11.26 -13.72
C SER A 38 21.12 11.66 -14.86
N ASP A 39 20.61 10.68 -15.60
CA ASP A 39 19.69 10.90 -16.71
C ASP A 39 18.21 10.86 -16.27
N ASP A 40 17.94 10.56 -15.00
CA ASP A 40 16.57 10.53 -14.48
C ASP A 40 16.11 11.95 -14.09
N THR A 41 15.35 12.55 -15.00
CA THR A 41 14.75 13.88 -14.85
C THR A 41 13.25 13.84 -14.64
N PHE A 42 12.72 12.67 -14.28
CA PHE A 42 11.29 12.51 -14.05
C PHE A 42 10.83 13.29 -12.82
N ASP A 43 9.65 13.89 -12.92
CA ASP A 43 8.99 14.57 -11.81
C ASP A 43 7.47 14.33 -11.94
N ILE A 44 6.86 13.79 -10.91
CA ILE A 44 5.42 13.51 -10.85
C ILE A 44 4.58 14.80 -10.98
N ALA A 45 5.12 15.96 -10.62
CA ALA A 45 4.45 17.26 -10.82
C ALA A 45 4.12 17.58 -12.29
N ARG A 46 4.63 16.80 -13.24
CA ARG A 46 4.26 16.91 -14.67
C ARG A 46 2.87 16.36 -14.97
N HIS A 47 2.29 15.61 -14.06
CA HIS A 47 0.95 15.02 -14.20
C HIS A 47 -0.09 15.93 -13.53
N ASP A 48 -1.04 16.41 -14.31
CA ASP A 48 -2.18 17.18 -13.80
C ASP A 48 -3.14 16.29 -13.00
N GLU A 49 -3.23 15.02 -13.36
CA GLU A 49 -4.08 14.01 -12.76
C GLU A 49 -3.29 12.72 -12.54
N LEU A 50 -3.62 11.96 -11.49
CA LEU A 50 -3.03 10.66 -11.22
C LEU A 50 -3.97 9.55 -11.69
N LEU A 51 -3.54 8.80 -12.71
CA LEU A 51 -4.18 7.58 -13.17
C LEU A 51 -3.34 6.40 -12.66
N ILE A 52 -3.74 5.86 -11.52
CA ILE A 52 -2.95 4.90 -10.75
C ILE A 52 -3.32 3.47 -11.14
N TYR A 53 -2.30 2.65 -11.42
CA TYR A 53 -2.41 1.21 -11.58
C TYR A 53 -1.74 0.51 -10.39
N GLU A 54 -2.53 -0.18 -9.56
CA GLU A 54 -2.00 -0.99 -8.46
C GLU A 54 -1.50 -2.34 -8.98
N ALA A 55 -0.31 -2.75 -8.56
CA ALA A 55 0.28 -4.02 -8.97
C ALA A 55 1.18 -4.65 -7.91
N HIS A 56 1.16 -5.99 -7.85
CA HIS A 56 2.10 -6.79 -7.08
C HIS A 56 3.20 -7.35 -7.99
N VAL A 57 4.46 -7.00 -7.72
CA VAL A 57 5.60 -7.38 -8.59
C VAL A 57 5.65 -8.87 -8.87
N GLY A 58 5.49 -9.69 -7.85
CA GLY A 58 5.61 -11.14 -7.98
C GLY A 58 4.44 -11.83 -8.67
N MET A 59 3.27 -11.20 -8.74
CA MET A 59 2.04 -11.80 -9.30
C MET A 59 1.66 -11.25 -10.67
N ALA A 60 2.25 -10.16 -11.11
CA ALA A 60 1.88 -9.44 -12.35
C ALA A 60 2.36 -10.14 -13.63
N GLN A 61 2.47 -11.44 -13.65
CA GLN A 61 2.94 -12.22 -14.79
C GLN A 61 2.08 -13.46 -15.03
N GLU A 62 2.06 -13.95 -16.27
CA GLU A 62 1.25 -15.11 -16.68
C GLU A 62 1.94 -16.46 -16.42
N ARG A 63 3.28 -16.49 -16.36
CA ARG A 63 4.01 -17.73 -16.12
C ARG A 63 3.86 -18.20 -14.66
N PRO A 64 3.87 -19.51 -14.38
CA PRO A 64 3.93 -20.02 -13.01
C PRO A 64 5.18 -19.55 -12.26
N GLY A 65 5.03 -19.22 -10.98
CA GLY A 65 6.12 -18.79 -10.09
C GLY A 65 6.06 -17.30 -9.75
N VAL A 66 7.07 -16.83 -9.01
CA VAL A 66 7.17 -15.44 -8.57
C VAL A 66 7.85 -14.59 -9.64
N GLY A 67 7.26 -13.44 -9.97
CA GLY A 67 7.83 -12.45 -10.87
C GLY A 67 9.01 -11.70 -10.25
N THR A 68 9.84 -11.12 -11.09
CA THR A 68 11.02 -10.35 -10.67
C THR A 68 10.86 -8.87 -11.00
N TYR A 69 11.64 -8.01 -10.30
CA TYR A 69 11.71 -6.57 -10.61
C TYR A 69 12.04 -6.32 -12.08
N ARG A 70 12.96 -7.12 -12.65
CA ARG A 70 13.34 -7.01 -14.06
C ARG A 70 12.21 -7.40 -15.00
N GLU A 71 11.53 -8.51 -14.76
CA GLU A 71 10.40 -8.94 -15.59
C GLU A 71 9.26 -7.92 -15.53
N PHE A 72 9.00 -7.36 -14.36
CA PHE A 72 8.01 -6.31 -14.21
C PHE A 72 8.39 -5.05 -15.01
N ALA A 73 9.64 -4.61 -14.91
CA ALA A 73 10.17 -3.47 -15.66
C ALA A 73 10.08 -3.66 -17.17
N ASP A 74 10.44 -4.85 -17.64
CA ASP A 74 10.55 -5.13 -19.09
C ASP A 74 9.20 -5.44 -19.74
N ARG A 75 8.26 -6.04 -19.02
CA ARG A 75 7.01 -6.59 -19.58
C ARG A 75 5.75 -5.91 -19.10
N ILE A 76 5.68 -5.50 -17.84
CA ILE A 76 4.46 -4.99 -17.22
C ILE A 76 4.37 -3.47 -17.34
N LEU A 77 5.44 -2.74 -17.00
CA LEU A 77 5.44 -1.28 -17.09
C LEU A 77 5.08 -0.76 -18.50
N PRO A 78 5.59 -1.34 -19.61
CA PRO A 78 5.19 -0.91 -20.94
C PRO A 78 3.70 -1.11 -21.25
N VAL A 79 3.07 -2.13 -20.65
CA VAL A 79 1.63 -2.37 -20.78
C VAL A 79 0.85 -1.31 -20.02
N ILE A 80 1.22 -1.03 -18.78
CA ILE A 80 0.59 0.01 -17.93
C ILE A 80 0.64 1.37 -18.65
N ALA A 81 1.82 1.76 -19.14
CA ALA A 81 1.99 3.02 -19.88
C ALA A 81 1.15 3.07 -21.18
N ARG A 82 1.16 1.99 -21.98
CA ARG A 82 0.36 1.89 -23.20
C ARG A 82 -1.13 1.99 -22.93
N ASP A 83 -1.59 1.45 -21.81
CA ASP A 83 -3.01 1.46 -21.43
C ASP A 83 -3.46 2.82 -20.85
N GLY A 84 -2.57 3.81 -20.81
CA GLY A 84 -2.88 5.20 -20.50
C GLY A 84 -2.73 5.58 -19.03
N TYR A 85 -2.27 4.68 -18.17
CA TYR A 85 -1.91 5.03 -16.80
C TYR A 85 -0.63 5.86 -16.77
N ASN A 86 -0.49 6.72 -15.77
CA ASN A 86 0.69 7.56 -15.57
C ASN A 86 1.38 7.33 -14.22
N THR A 87 0.81 6.47 -13.39
CA THR A 87 1.33 6.15 -12.07
C THR A 87 1.15 4.65 -11.80
N VAL A 88 2.17 4.00 -11.27
CA VAL A 88 2.07 2.64 -10.74
C VAL A 88 2.22 2.67 -9.22
N GLN A 89 1.26 2.07 -8.52
CA GLN A 89 1.34 1.80 -7.10
C GLN A 89 1.83 0.37 -6.91
N LEU A 90 3.04 0.21 -6.38
CA LEU A 90 3.57 -1.10 -6.02
C LEU A 90 3.04 -1.49 -4.64
N MET A 91 2.28 -2.59 -4.57
CA MET A 91 1.95 -3.24 -3.31
C MET A 91 3.25 -3.50 -2.54
N ALA A 92 3.16 -3.51 -1.20
CA ALA A 92 4.31 -3.49 -0.29
C ALA A 92 5.51 -4.34 -0.76
N VAL A 93 6.61 -3.66 -1.11
CA VAL A 93 7.84 -4.30 -1.63
C VAL A 93 8.89 -4.54 -0.55
N ALA A 94 8.67 -4.08 0.68
CA ALA A 94 9.56 -4.37 1.81
C ALA A 94 9.58 -5.87 2.12
N GLU A 95 10.69 -6.37 2.69
CA GLU A 95 10.86 -7.81 2.95
C GLU A 95 9.85 -8.31 3.97
N HIS A 96 9.30 -9.48 3.69
CA HIS A 96 8.24 -10.12 4.47
C HIS A 96 8.40 -11.64 4.44
N PRO A 97 8.13 -12.37 5.55
CA PRO A 97 8.37 -13.82 5.62
C PRO A 97 7.32 -14.62 4.84
N TYR A 98 6.08 -14.19 4.83
CA TYR A 98 4.97 -14.90 4.21
C TYR A 98 4.55 -14.26 2.88
N TYR A 99 4.81 -14.95 1.77
CA TYR A 99 4.48 -14.48 0.43
C TYR A 99 3.00 -14.14 0.24
N GLY A 100 2.10 -14.93 0.83
CA GLY A 100 0.65 -14.73 0.77
C GLY A 100 0.14 -13.49 1.54
N SER A 101 1.01 -12.78 2.26
CA SER A 101 0.70 -11.47 2.83
C SER A 101 0.86 -10.34 1.82
N PHE A 102 1.35 -10.63 0.62
CA PHE A 102 1.61 -9.64 -0.44
C PHE A 102 2.51 -8.46 -0.03
N GLY A 103 3.29 -8.64 1.05
CA GLY A 103 4.17 -7.62 1.62
C GLY A 103 3.61 -6.90 2.85
N TYR A 104 2.33 -7.08 3.17
CA TYR A 104 1.71 -6.38 4.30
C TYR A 104 2.11 -6.94 5.68
N HIS A 105 2.67 -8.15 5.78
CA HIS A 105 3.34 -8.65 6.97
C HIS A 105 4.84 -8.31 6.93
N VAL A 106 5.17 -7.03 6.98
CA VAL A 106 6.55 -6.54 6.87
C VAL A 106 7.42 -7.03 8.03
N SER A 107 8.62 -7.52 7.71
CA SER A 107 9.62 -7.94 8.69
C SER A 107 10.88 -7.07 8.68
N SER A 108 11.28 -6.56 7.53
CA SER A 108 12.49 -5.73 7.37
C SER A 108 12.17 -4.51 6.53
N LEU A 109 11.91 -3.38 7.21
CA LEU A 109 11.40 -2.17 6.59
C LEU A 109 12.37 -1.52 5.59
N PHE A 110 13.69 -1.72 5.78
CA PHE A 110 14.73 -1.12 4.93
C PHE A 110 15.22 -2.04 3.81
N ALA A 111 14.74 -3.29 3.75
CA ALA A 111 15.16 -4.23 2.73
C ALA A 111 14.05 -4.42 1.68
N PRO A 112 14.31 -4.21 0.39
CA PRO A 112 13.38 -4.67 -0.65
C PRO A 112 13.33 -6.19 -0.66
N SER A 113 12.14 -6.75 -0.92
CA SER A 113 11.94 -8.20 -0.91
C SER A 113 12.89 -8.91 -1.86
N SER A 114 13.66 -9.83 -1.32
CA SER A 114 14.64 -10.63 -2.04
C SER A 114 14.01 -11.63 -3.02
N ARG A 115 12.72 -11.94 -2.83
CA ARG A 115 11.97 -12.81 -3.74
C ARG A 115 11.85 -12.24 -5.14
N PHE A 116 11.84 -10.91 -5.26
CA PHE A 116 11.67 -10.23 -6.54
C PHE A 116 13.00 -9.86 -7.19
N GLY A 117 14.11 -9.93 -6.46
CA GLY A 117 15.43 -9.61 -7.00
C GLY A 117 16.36 -8.89 -6.02
N THR A 118 17.24 -8.08 -6.58
CA THR A 118 18.23 -7.27 -5.84
C THR A 118 17.75 -5.83 -5.63
N PRO A 119 18.36 -5.08 -4.67
CA PRO A 119 18.11 -3.65 -4.52
C PRO A 119 18.32 -2.85 -5.81
N GLU A 120 19.37 -3.17 -6.57
CA GLU A 120 19.68 -2.51 -7.84
C GLU A 120 18.63 -2.80 -8.91
N GLU A 121 18.02 -3.99 -8.90
CA GLU A 121 16.94 -4.32 -9.83
C GLU A 121 15.66 -3.55 -9.53
N LEU A 122 15.34 -3.29 -8.25
CA LEU A 122 14.25 -2.39 -7.89
C LEU A 122 14.52 -0.94 -8.34
N LYS A 123 15.75 -0.44 -8.16
CA LYS A 123 16.14 0.87 -8.71
C LYS A 123 15.99 0.91 -10.24
N GLY A 124 16.40 -0.17 -10.90
CA GLY A 124 16.22 -0.34 -12.35
C GLY A 124 14.76 -0.32 -12.78
N LEU A 125 13.86 -0.92 -12.00
CA LEU A 125 12.42 -0.88 -12.23
C LEU A 125 11.90 0.57 -12.15
N ILE A 126 12.26 1.30 -11.09
CA ILE A 126 11.80 2.68 -10.89
C ILE A 126 12.32 3.59 -12.02
N ARG A 127 13.63 3.50 -12.35
CA ARG A 127 14.18 4.24 -13.50
C ARG A 127 13.44 3.92 -14.80
N ARG A 128 13.13 2.63 -15.03
CA ARG A 128 12.38 2.22 -16.22
C ARG A 128 10.96 2.77 -16.25
N ALA A 129 10.30 2.86 -15.11
CA ALA A 129 9.00 3.52 -14.99
C ALA A 129 9.08 5.00 -15.38
N HIS A 130 10.08 5.71 -14.84
CA HIS A 130 10.34 7.13 -15.16
C HIS A 130 10.63 7.35 -16.66
N GLU A 131 11.41 6.47 -17.30
CA GLU A 131 11.65 6.49 -18.76
C GLU A 131 10.36 6.35 -19.57
N LEU A 132 9.37 5.63 -19.04
CA LEU A 132 8.05 5.44 -19.65
C LEU A 132 7.04 6.53 -19.29
N GLY A 133 7.45 7.52 -18.47
CA GLY A 133 6.58 8.59 -17.99
C GLY A 133 5.65 8.16 -16.85
N LEU A 134 5.97 7.06 -16.14
CA LEU A 134 5.21 6.54 -15.02
C LEU A 134 5.83 6.99 -13.70
N ALA A 135 5.05 7.61 -12.82
CA ALA A 135 5.40 7.75 -11.42
C ALA A 135 5.33 6.40 -10.69
N VAL A 136 6.11 6.23 -9.63
CA VAL A 136 6.09 5.01 -8.80
C VAL A 136 5.77 5.36 -7.36
N ILE A 137 4.61 4.93 -6.88
CA ILE A 137 4.17 5.06 -5.49
C ILE A 137 4.40 3.72 -4.79
N MET A 138 4.95 3.76 -3.58
CA MET A 138 5.14 2.58 -2.73
C MET A 138 4.03 2.46 -1.71
N ASP A 139 3.50 1.26 -1.53
CA ASP A 139 2.67 0.92 -0.39
C ASP A 139 3.54 0.80 0.87
N LEU A 140 3.32 1.69 1.84
CA LEU A 140 4.16 1.85 3.01
C LEU A 140 3.45 1.33 4.26
N VAL A 141 3.91 0.18 4.79
CA VAL A 141 3.33 -0.46 5.96
C VAL A 141 4.03 0.06 7.21
N HIS A 142 3.52 1.16 7.77
CA HIS A 142 3.96 1.74 9.05
C HIS A 142 2.87 1.66 10.13
N SER A 143 1.76 1.00 9.83
CA SER A 143 0.68 0.71 10.77
C SER A 143 1.02 -0.46 11.71
N HIS A 144 1.77 -1.45 11.21
CA HIS A 144 2.08 -2.66 11.94
C HIS A 144 3.33 -3.37 11.38
N TYR A 145 3.76 -4.44 12.05
CA TYR A 145 4.82 -5.33 11.60
C TYR A 145 4.61 -6.75 12.13
N VAL A 146 5.33 -7.74 11.57
CA VAL A 146 5.16 -9.15 11.93
C VAL A 146 5.50 -9.44 13.40
N ARG A 147 4.81 -10.43 13.98
CA ARG A 147 5.10 -10.94 15.32
C ARG A 147 6.31 -11.87 15.37
N ASN A 148 6.83 -12.27 14.20
CA ASN A 148 7.95 -13.19 14.08
C ASN A 148 9.18 -12.68 14.84
N LEU A 149 9.79 -13.56 15.63
CA LEU A 149 10.99 -13.21 16.39
C LEU A 149 12.25 -13.28 15.54
N ASN A 150 12.37 -14.31 14.70
CA ASN A 150 13.59 -14.54 13.93
C ASN A 150 13.72 -13.62 12.72
N GLU A 151 12.63 -13.38 12.00
CA GLU A 151 12.61 -12.63 10.76
C GLU A 151 12.38 -11.13 10.94
N GLY A 152 11.71 -10.75 12.05
CA GLY A 152 11.26 -9.37 12.30
C GLY A 152 12.01 -8.65 13.40
N ILE A 153 11.49 -7.47 13.72
CA ILE A 153 12.02 -6.58 14.77
C ILE A 153 11.36 -6.83 16.14
N ASN A 154 10.34 -7.71 16.21
CA ASN A 154 9.66 -8.03 17.46
C ASN A 154 10.65 -8.59 18.48
N GLU A 155 10.62 -8.10 19.71
CA GLU A 155 11.52 -8.46 20.82
C GLU A 155 13.02 -8.42 20.45
N LEU A 156 13.43 -7.47 19.61
CA LEU A 156 14.80 -7.36 19.12
C LEU A 156 15.83 -7.19 20.26
N ASP A 157 15.46 -6.49 21.31
CA ASP A 157 16.27 -6.30 22.55
C ASP A 157 15.93 -7.31 23.66
N GLY A 158 15.00 -8.23 23.40
CA GLY A 158 14.50 -9.23 24.36
C GLY A 158 13.32 -8.71 25.22
N THR A 159 12.74 -7.55 24.86
CA THR A 159 11.49 -7.04 25.43
C THR A 159 10.41 -6.93 24.36
N ASP A 160 9.15 -6.97 24.74
CA ASP A 160 8.00 -6.85 23.84
C ASP A 160 7.66 -5.39 23.46
N HIS A 161 8.43 -4.45 24.01
CA HIS A 161 8.10 -3.02 23.94
C HIS A 161 9.23 -2.12 23.42
N LEU A 162 10.17 -2.66 22.66
CA LEU A 162 11.17 -1.81 21.99
C LEU A 162 10.51 -0.89 20.95
N TYR A 163 9.74 -1.48 20.04
CA TYR A 163 9.04 -0.77 18.96
C TYR A 163 7.54 -0.61 19.22
N SER A 164 6.96 -1.41 20.10
CA SER A 164 5.52 -1.46 20.38
C SER A 164 5.19 -0.88 21.76
N PRO A 165 3.93 -0.55 22.03
CA PRO A 165 3.40 -0.47 23.39
C PRO A 165 3.61 -1.80 24.13
N ALA A 166 3.81 -1.75 25.45
CA ALA A 166 4.02 -2.95 26.26
C ALA A 166 2.75 -3.80 26.39
N GLY A 167 2.91 -5.12 26.38
CA GLY A 167 1.83 -6.08 26.57
C GLY A 167 0.78 -6.06 25.47
N PRO A 168 -0.50 -6.36 25.79
CA PRO A 168 -1.56 -6.51 24.78
C PRO A 168 -1.88 -5.23 23.97
N ALA A 169 -1.55 -4.05 24.52
CA ALA A 169 -1.72 -2.79 23.77
C ALA A 169 -0.82 -2.69 22.53
N GLY A 170 0.24 -3.48 22.48
CA GLY A 170 1.14 -3.56 21.32
C GLY A 170 0.74 -4.62 20.29
N ASP A 171 -0.39 -5.30 20.48
CA ASP A 171 -0.84 -6.36 19.58
C ASP A 171 -1.97 -5.87 18.66
N GLN A 172 -1.95 -6.31 17.39
CA GLN A 172 -3.06 -6.22 16.45
C GLN A 172 -3.56 -7.63 16.14
N PRO A 173 -4.49 -8.16 16.95
CA PRO A 173 -4.88 -9.57 16.88
C PRO A 173 -5.62 -9.94 15.59
N HIS A 174 -6.33 -8.99 14.95
CA HIS A 174 -7.03 -9.24 13.69
C HIS A 174 -6.11 -9.41 12.50
N TRP A 175 -4.89 -8.85 12.58
CA TRP A 175 -3.87 -8.97 11.53
C TRP A 175 -2.69 -9.85 11.95
N ASP A 176 -2.78 -10.52 13.10
CA ASP A 176 -1.69 -11.31 13.70
C ASP A 176 -0.34 -10.57 13.69
N SER A 177 -0.36 -9.30 14.09
CA SER A 177 0.75 -8.36 13.95
C SER A 177 1.03 -7.61 15.26
N LYS A 178 2.11 -6.83 15.27
CA LYS A 178 2.47 -5.88 16.32
C LYS A 178 2.27 -4.46 15.82
N LEU A 179 1.85 -3.58 16.71
CA LEU A 179 1.68 -2.15 16.45
C LEU A 179 2.95 -1.38 16.80
N PHE A 180 3.21 -0.27 16.12
CA PHE A 180 4.24 0.67 16.52
C PHE A 180 3.77 1.60 17.65
N ASP A 181 4.68 1.94 18.56
CA ASP A 181 4.48 2.95 19.60
C ASP A 181 4.95 4.32 19.08
N TYR A 182 4.04 5.03 18.43
CA TYR A 182 4.33 6.34 17.82
C TYR A 182 4.65 7.43 18.85
N GLY A 183 4.37 7.21 20.13
CA GLY A 183 4.75 8.12 21.21
C GLY A 183 6.22 8.03 21.63
N LYS A 184 6.99 7.08 21.07
CA LYS A 184 8.42 6.94 21.32
C LYS A 184 9.24 7.66 20.26
N PRO A 185 10.06 8.69 20.63
CA PRO A 185 10.91 9.39 19.66
C PRO A 185 11.84 8.48 18.85
N GLN A 186 12.29 7.37 19.42
CA GLN A 186 13.15 6.40 18.73
C GLN A 186 12.38 5.64 17.64
N VAL A 187 11.11 5.33 17.87
CA VAL A 187 10.22 4.68 16.88
C VAL A 187 9.86 5.67 15.78
N GLU A 188 9.49 6.90 16.14
CA GLU A 188 9.28 7.96 15.14
C GLU A 188 10.51 8.16 14.26
N HIS A 189 11.70 8.30 14.87
CA HIS A 189 12.95 8.43 14.13
C HIS A 189 13.22 7.24 13.21
N PHE A 190 12.94 6.01 13.65
CA PHE A 190 13.08 4.79 12.85
C PHE A 190 12.18 4.83 11.61
N LEU A 191 10.90 5.14 11.78
CA LEU A 191 9.92 5.20 10.71
C LEU A 191 10.17 6.38 9.76
N LEU A 192 10.52 7.56 10.27
CA LEU A 192 10.90 8.72 9.44
C LEU A 192 12.18 8.46 8.64
N SER A 193 13.17 7.78 9.23
CA SER A 193 14.37 7.35 8.51
C SER A 193 14.03 6.39 7.37
N ASN A 194 13.02 5.57 7.53
CA ASN A 194 12.55 4.66 6.48
C ASN A 194 11.92 5.42 5.30
N ILE A 195 11.11 6.43 5.55
CA ILE A 195 10.58 7.32 4.49
C ILE A 195 11.72 7.96 3.71
N LYS A 196 12.66 8.57 4.42
CA LYS A 196 13.84 9.19 3.79
C LYS A 196 14.61 8.18 2.93
N TYR A 197 14.83 6.97 3.44
CA TYR A 197 15.55 5.91 2.73
C TYR A 197 14.87 5.55 1.39
N TRP A 198 13.57 5.33 1.37
CA TRP A 198 12.86 4.98 0.14
C TRP A 198 12.83 6.14 -0.87
N LEU A 199 12.73 7.39 -0.41
CA LEU A 199 12.77 8.56 -1.29
C LEU A 199 14.16 8.81 -1.88
N GLU A 200 15.22 8.79 -1.06
CA GLU A 200 16.55 9.16 -1.50
C GLU A 200 17.28 8.01 -2.21
N GLU A 201 17.16 6.77 -1.68
CA GLU A 201 17.90 5.64 -2.22
C GLU A 201 17.23 5.04 -3.45
N TYR A 202 15.89 4.98 -3.48
CA TYR A 202 15.13 4.36 -4.57
C TYR A 202 14.39 5.34 -5.47
N ARG A 203 14.26 6.59 -5.06
CA ARG A 203 13.55 7.63 -5.81
C ARG A 203 12.07 7.33 -6.06
N PHE A 204 11.38 6.71 -5.10
CA PHE A 204 9.92 6.65 -5.16
C PHE A 204 9.32 8.06 -5.26
N ASP A 205 8.23 8.20 -6.00
CA ASP A 205 7.54 9.48 -6.22
C ASP A 205 6.49 9.76 -5.16
N GLY A 206 6.17 8.78 -4.32
CA GLY A 206 5.20 8.91 -3.27
C GLY A 206 4.95 7.64 -2.50
N PHE A 207 4.01 7.74 -1.57
CA PHE A 207 3.60 6.65 -0.70
C PHE A 207 2.07 6.58 -0.57
N ARG A 208 1.54 5.36 -0.56
CA ARG A 208 0.24 5.06 0.03
C ARG A 208 0.50 4.48 1.41
N PHE A 209 0.03 5.14 2.47
CA PHE A 209 0.15 4.68 3.83
C PHE A 209 -0.95 3.68 4.14
N ASP A 210 -0.53 2.46 4.44
CA ASP A 210 -1.39 1.33 4.78
C ASP A 210 -1.97 1.46 6.20
N GLY A 211 -3.25 1.13 6.36
CA GLY A 211 -3.88 0.99 7.66
C GLY A 211 -3.92 2.25 8.52
N VAL A 212 -4.03 3.44 7.94
CA VAL A 212 -3.98 4.73 8.65
C VAL A 212 -5.06 4.81 9.74
N THR A 213 -6.28 4.32 9.49
CA THR A 213 -7.33 4.26 10.51
C THR A 213 -6.88 3.50 11.76
N SER A 214 -6.17 2.38 11.58
CA SER A 214 -5.64 1.60 12.71
C SER A 214 -4.57 2.34 13.49
N MET A 215 -3.84 3.25 12.85
CA MET A 215 -2.85 4.10 13.49
C MET A 215 -3.52 5.22 14.31
N LEU A 216 -4.51 5.89 13.72
CA LEU A 216 -5.16 7.07 14.25
C LEU A 216 -5.92 6.84 15.56
N TYR A 217 -6.34 5.60 15.84
CA TYR A 217 -7.22 5.30 16.97
C TYR A 217 -6.74 4.10 17.78
N HIS A 218 -6.77 4.24 19.11
CA HIS A 218 -6.47 3.12 20.02
C HIS A 218 -7.44 1.94 19.90
N HIS A 219 -8.64 2.17 19.37
CA HIS A 219 -9.61 1.14 19.04
C HIS A 219 -9.49 0.63 17.58
N HIS A 220 -8.47 1.06 16.84
CA HIS A 220 -8.11 0.60 15.48
C HIS A 220 -9.23 0.66 14.42
N GLY A 221 -10.21 1.55 14.60
CA GLY A 221 -11.36 1.65 13.71
C GLY A 221 -12.50 0.68 14.00
N TYR A 222 -12.43 -0.13 15.05
CA TYR A 222 -13.50 -1.09 15.42
C TYR A 222 -14.68 -0.46 16.16
N VAL A 223 -14.66 0.84 16.39
CA VAL A 223 -15.76 1.60 16.98
C VAL A 223 -16.42 2.44 15.88
N ALA A 224 -17.75 2.48 15.88
CA ALA A 224 -18.48 3.29 14.91
C ALA A 224 -18.24 4.79 15.13
N PHE A 225 -18.08 5.53 14.06
CA PHE A 225 -17.95 7.00 14.06
C PHE A 225 -19.35 7.62 13.90
N ASP A 226 -20.18 7.45 14.91
CA ASP A 226 -21.59 7.87 14.95
C ASP A 226 -21.81 9.32 15.41
N SER A 227 -20.76 9.96 15.86
CA SER A 227 -20.77 11.38 16.26
C SER A 227 -19.43 12.05 15.91
N ARG A 228 -19.47 13.38 15.81
CA ARG A 228 -18.27 14.18 15.54
C ARG A 228 -17.24 14.10 16.66
N ASP A 229 -17.68 13.87 17.89
CA ASP A 229 -16.80 13.80 19.06
C ASP A 229 -15.84 12.61 19.00
N ARG A 230 -16.24 11.52 18.28
CA ARG A 230 -15.41 10.33 18.10
C ARG A 230 -14.08 10.57 17.39
N TYR A 231 -13.99 11.65 16.64
CA TYR A 231 -12.73 12.05 15.99
C TYR A 231 -11.78 12.82 16.90
N PHE A 232 -12.21 13.17 18.13
CA PHE A 232 -11.46 14.05 19.03
C PHE A 232 -11.49 13.60 20.48
N ASP A 233 -12.05 12.41 20.77
CA ASP A 233 -12.11 11.85 22.11
C ASP A 233 -10.80 11.12 22.49
N GLU A 234 -10.78 10.51 23.67
CA GLU A 234 -9.65 9.75 24.21
C GLU A 234 -9.28 8.49 23.38
N GLY A 235 -10.11 8.11 22.40
CA GLY A 235 -9.83 7.05 21.46
C GLY A 235 -8.77 7.43 20.42
N VAL A 236 -8.45 8.70 20.28
CA VAL A 236 -7.50 9.20 19.28
C VAL A 236 -6.06 8.98 19.75
N ASN A 237 -5.22 8.43 18.87
CA ASN A 237 -3.79 8.26 19.12
C ASN A 237 -3.01 9.51 18.65
N GLU A 238 -2.79 10.45 19.58
CA GLU A 238 -2.07 11.71 19.31
C GLU A 238 -0.63 11.46 18.79
N GLY A 239 0.03 10.40 19.27
CA GLY A 239 1.36 10.01 18.80
C GLY A 239 1.34 9.65 17.32
N ALA A 240 0.33 8.92 16.87
CA ALA A 240 0.18 8.56 15.46
C ALA A 240 -0.12 9.79 14.59
N ILE A 241 -0.97 10.72 15.05
CA ILE A 241 -1.22 11.98 14.33
C ILE A 241 0.08 12.77 14.19
N THR A 242 0.85 12.89 15.27
CA THR A 242 2.15 13.57 15.26
C THR A 242 3.11 12.91 14.25
N TYR A 243 3.24 11.59 14.35
CA TYR A 243 4.09 10.84 13.42
C TYR A 243 3.66 11.04 11.95
N LEU A 244 2.37 10.89 11.63
CA LEU A 244 1.87 11.05 10.26
C LEU A 244 2.07 12.48 9.74
N SER A 245 1.90 13.49 10.60
CA SER A 245 2.19 14.87 10.23
C SER A 245 3.69 15.08 9.94
N LEU A 246 4.57 14.54 10.78
CA LEU A 246 6.01 14.59 10.54
C LEU A 246 6.41 13.81 9.28
N ALA A 247 5.77 12.68 9.01
CA ALA A 247 5.99 11.85 7.84
C ALA A 247 5.66 12.61 6.53
N ASN A 248 4.49 13.25 6.46
CA ASN A 248 4.08 14.08 5.35
C ASN A 248 5.03 15.28 5.17
N ARG A 249 5.35 15.96 6.26
CA ARG A 249 6.28 17.10 6.24
C ARG A 249 7.65 16.68 5.70
N LEU A 250 8.22 15.61 6.22
CA LEU A 250 9.53 15.11 5.80
C LEU A 250 9.51 14.71 4.32
N ALA A 251 8.47 14.01 3.87
CA ALA A 251 8.35 13.60 2.48
C ALA A 251 8.37 14.80 1.53
N HIS A 252 7.59 15.83 1.82
CA HIS A 252 7.53 17.05 1.01
C HIS A 252 8.78 17.95 1.16
N ASP A 253 9.42 17.98 2.34
CA ASP A 253 10.69 18.71 2.50
C ASP A 253 11.83 18.07 1.69
N LEU A 254 11.86 16.73 1.59
CA LEU A 254 12.86 16.00 0.79
C LEU A 254 12.52 16.04 -0.71
N ARG A 255 11.27 15.94 -1.07
CA ARG A 255 10.79 15.95 -2.44
C ARG A 255 9.46 16.71 -2.51
N PRO A 256 9.48 17.99 -2.87
CA PRO A 256 8.28 18.85 -2.86
C PRO A 256 7.11 18.34 -3.71
N SER A 257 7.39 17.55 -4.75
CA SER A 257 6.39 16.90 -5.59
C SER A 257 5.98 15.51 -5.12
N CYS A 258 6.50 15.01 -3.99
CA CYS A 258 6.11 13.72 -3.44
C CYS A 258 4.59 13.68 -3.21
N VAL A 259 3.98 12.54 -3.51
CA VAL A 259 2.55 12.32 -3.29
C VAL A 259 2.34 11.39 -2.10
N THR A 260 1.48 11.79 -1.17
CA THR A 260 1.10 10.97 -0.02
C THR A 260 -0.39 10.69 -0.01
N ILE A 261 -0.74 9.40 0.13
CA ILE A 261 -2.11 8.91 0.09
C ILE A 261 -2.41 8.18 1.39
N ALA A 262 -3.47 8.56 2.10
CA ALA A 262 -3.92 7.87 3.31
C ALA A 262 -4.95 6.80 2.99
N GLU A 263 -4.72 5.57 3.44
CA GLU A 263 -5.79 4.58 3.57
C GLU A 263 -6.51 4.81 4.90
N ASP A 264 -7.55 5.62 4.83
CA ASP A 264 -8.38 5.92 6.02
C ASP A 264 -9.86 5.73 5.71
N VAL A 265 -10.49 4.79 6.42
CA VAL A 265 -11.93 4.51 6.33
C VAL A 265 -12.73 5.34 7.33
N SER A 266 -12.08 5.89 8.38
CA SER A 266 -12.78 6.63 9.44
C SER A 266 -13.38 7.95 8.97
N GLY A 267 -12.81 8.56 7.94
CA GLY A 267 -13.21 9.89 7.51
C GLY A 267 -12.69 11.01 8.41
N MET A 268 -11.52 10.82 9.04
CA MET A 268 -10.95 11.79 9.96
C MET A 268 -10.90 13.19 9.36
N PRO A 269 -11.53 14.19 10.01
CA PRO A 269 -11.48 15.58 9.56
C PRO A 269 -10.04 16.11 9.54
N GLY A 270 -9.69 16.84 8.48
CA GLY A 270 -8.38 17.48 8.38
C GLY A 270 -7.24 16.55 7.95
N ILE A 271 -7.49 15.27 7.64
CA ILE A 271 -6.41 14.35 7.23
C ILE A 271 -5.64 14.84 6.00
N CYS A 272 -6.34 15.46 5.04
CA CYS A 272 -5.75 16.04 3.82
C CYS A 272 -5.64 17.57 3.87
N PHE A 273 -5.83 18.19 5.03
CA PHE A 273 -5.64 19.64 5.14
C PHE A 273 -4.16 19.97 5.37
N PRO A 274 -3.70 21.13 4.90
CA PRO A 274 -2.36 21.62 5.18
C PRO A 274 -2.09 21.69 6.69
N GLN A 275 -0.85 21.43 7.08
CA GLN A 275 -0.47 21.47 8.50
C GLN A 275 -0.61 22.87 9.11
N GLU A 276 -0.42 23.92 8.30
CA GLU A 276 -0.62 25.31 8.69
C GLU A 276 -2.09 25.62 9.05
N GLU A 277 -3.02 24.81 8.55
CA GLU A 277 -4.45 24.86 8.86
C GLU A 277 -4.88 23.86 9.95
N GLY A 278 -3.90 23.19 10.57
CA GLY A 278 -4.13 22.18 11.61
C GLY A 278 -4.44 20.78 11.07
N GLY A 279 -4.14 20.52 9.80
CA GLY A 279 -4.31 19.21 9.17
C GLY A 279 -3.13 18.29 9.37
N VAL A 280 -3.26 17.03 8.92
CA VAL A 280 -2.20 16.01 8.95
C VAL A 280 -1.27 16.13 7.76
N GLY A 281 -1.73 16.69 6.65
CA GLY A 281 -0.93 17.03 5.49
C GLY A 281 -0.83 15.98 4.40
N PHE A 282 -1.72 14.98 4.37
CA PHE A 282 -1.80 14.07 3.23
C PHE A 282 -2.32 14.81 1.99
N ASP A 283 -1.81 14.46 0.80
CA ASP A 283 -2.31 15.01 -0.45
C ASP A 283 -3.66 14.42 -0.83
N TYR A 284 -3.84 13.12 -0.57
CA TYR A 284 -5.04 12.37 -0.92
C TYR A 284 -5.43 11.38 0.19
N ARG A 285 -6.69 10.98 0.15
CA ARG A 285 -7.17 9.77 0.83
C ARG A 285 -7.83 8.83 -0.18
N LEU A 286 -7.90 7.52 0.15
CA LEU A 286 -8.63 6.56 -0.65
C LEU A 286 -10.15 6.76 -0.50
N GLY A 287 -10.88 6.62 -1.60
CA GLY A 287 -12.34 6.66 -1.64
C GLY A 287 -12.97 5.31 -1.29
N MET A 288 -12.76 4.83 -0.06
CA MET A 288 -13.02 3.45 0.34
C MET A 288 -14.50 3.03 0.31
N ALA A 289 -15.44 3.97 0.29
CA ALA A 289 -16.86 3.66 0.13
C ALA A 289 -17.23 3.23 -1.30
N ILE A 290 -16.43 3.58 -2.29
CA ILE A 290 -16.73 3.34 -3.71
C ILE A 290 -16.67 1.85 -4.06
N PRO A 291 -15.59 1.09 -3.75
CA PRO A 291 -15.54 -0.33 -4.04
C PRO A 291 -16.62 -1.13 -3.31
N ASP A 292 -16.92 -0.80 -2.07
CA ASP A 292 -18.01 -1.46 -1.31
C ASP A 292 -19.38 -1.22 -1.96
N TYR A 293 -19.60 -0.01 -2.45
CA TYR A 293 -20.80 0.31 -3.22
C TYR A 293 -20.93 -0.55 -4.48
N TRP A 294 -19.83 -0.66 -5.28
CA TRP A 294 -19.86 -1.47 -6.49
C TRP A 294 -20.10 -2.96 -6.21
N ILE A 295 -19.48 -3.51 -5.18
CA ILE A 295 -19.70 -4.91 -4.77
C ILE A 295 -21.18 -5.12 -4.44
N LYS A 296 -21.75 -4.26 -3.61
CA LYS A 296 -23.15 -4.33 -3.22
C LYS A 296 -24.09 -4.19 -4.41
N GLN A 297 -23.83 -3.24 -5.31
CA GLN A 297 -24.62 -3.07 -6.53
C GLN A 297 -24.61 -4.30 -7.42
N ILE A 298 -23.45 -4.92 -7.62
CA ILE A 298 -23.31 -6.12 -8.47
C ILE A 298 -24.00 -7.32 -7.84
N GLU A 299 -23.93 -7.49 -6.53
CA GLU A 299 -24.44 -8.69 -5.84
C GLU A 299 -25.93 -8.61 -5.51
N GLU A 300 -26.45 -7.45 -5.16
CA GLU A 300 -27.78 -7.30 -4.58
C GLU A 300 -28.80 -6.69 -5.55
N VAL A 301 -28.35 -5.95 -6.58
CA VAL A 301 -29.24 -5.16 -7.43
C VAL A 301 -29.08 -5.56 -8.90
N PRO A 302 -30.16 -6.04 -9.57
CA PRO A 302 -30.14 -6.24 -11.02
C PRO A 302 -29.75 -4.94 -11.73
N ASP A 303 -28.92 -5.00 -12.77
CA ASP A 303 -28.39 -3.81 -13.45
C ASP A 303 -29.47 -2.94 -14.12
N GLU A 304 -30.60 -3.51 -14.50
CA GLU A 304 -31.77 -2.76 -14.99
C GLU A 304 -32.42 -1.86 -13.93
N GLN A 305 -32.10 -2.09 -12.65
CA GLN A 305 -32.63 -1.33 -11.51
C GLN A 305 -31.59 -0.37 -10.91
N TRP A 306 -30.40 -0.27 -11.50
CA TRP A 306 -29.38 0.63 -11.00
C TRP A 306 -29.81 2.11 -11.14
N ASP A 307 -29.74 2.85 -10.04
CA ASP A 307 -30.10 4.28 -10.01
C ASP A 307 -28.86 5.15 -10.26
N ILE A 308 -28.81 5.81 -11.41
CA ILE A 308 -27.72 6.71 -11.79
C ILE A 308 -27.55 7.88 -10.80
N ARG A 309 -28.62 8.31 -10.13
CA ARG A 309 -28.55 9.41 -9.14
C ARG A 309 -27.84 8.95 -7.88
N GLU A 310 -28.15 7.72 -7.43
CA GLU A 310 -27.42 7.10 -6.31
C GLU A 310 -25.96 6.90 -6.65
N MET A 311 -25.66 6.32 -7.81
CA MET A 311 -24.28 6.18 -8.32
C MET A 311 -23.54 7.49 -8.30
N TRP A 312 -24.12 8.54 -8.87
CA TRP A 312 -23.55 9.88 -8.91
C TRP A 312 -23.29 10.41 -7.49
N SER A 313 -24.25 10.25 -6.59
CA SER A 313 -24.11 10.67 -5.19
C SER A 313 -22.92 10.03 -4.52
N VAL A 314 -22.79 8.69 -4.62
CA VAL A 314 -21.66 7.96 -4.01
C VAL A 314 -20.32 8.35 -4.63
N MET A 315 -20.25 8.46 -5.97
CA MET A 315 -18.99 8.83 -6.65
C MET A 315 -18.54 10.27 -6.36
N THR A 316 -19.47 11.15 -5.98
CA THR A 316 -19.20 12.57 -5.73
C THR A 316 -19.28 12.97 -4.26
N ASP A 317 -19.65 12.06 -3.36
CA ASP A 317 -19.69 12.31 -1.91
C ASP A 317 -18.27 12.45 -1.34
N ARG A 318 -17.85 13.70 -1.17
CA ARG A 318 -16.52 14.05 -0.71
C ARG A 318 -16.59 15.17 0.32
N LEU A 319 -15.74 15.08 1.32
CA LEU A 319 -15.56 16.20 2.23
C LEU A 319 -14.96 17.40 1.46
N PRO A 320 -15.49 18.62 1.68
CA PRO A 320 -14.93 19.82 1.06
C PRO A 320 -13.43 19.98 1.36
N GLY A 321 -12.64 20.25 0.34
CA GLY A 321 -11.19 20.41 0.49
C GLY A 321 -10.38 19.12 0.60
N VAL A 322 -11.01 17.94 0.59
CA VAL A 322 -10.32 16.64 0.64
C VAL A 322 -10.23 16.06 -0.77
N LYS A 323 -9.01 15.87 -1.24
CA LYS A 323 -8.75 15.15 -2.48
C LYS A 323 -8.85 13.64 -2.24
N THR A 324 -9.55 12.94 -3.13
CA THR A 324 -9.83 11.52 -2.99
C THR A 324 -9.35 10.75 -4.22
N VAL A 325 -8.64 9.65 -4.01
CA VAL A 325 -8.37 8.66 -5.06
C VAL A 325 -9.57 7.75 -5.16
N ALA A 326 -10.33 7.85 -6.25
CA ALA A 326 -11.45 6.98 -6.55
C ALA A 326 -10.94 5.65 -7.14
N TYR A 327 -11.54 4.53 -6.76
CA TYR A 327 -11.21 3.22 -7.32
C TYR A 327 -12.40 2.28 -7.21
N ALA A 328 -12.53 1.37 -8.17
CA ALA A 328 -13.62 0.39 -8.20
C ALA A 328 -13.28 -0.86 -7.37
N GLU A 329 -12.02 -1.26 -7.38
CA GLU A 329 -11.48 -2.36 -6.57
C GLU A 329 -9.97 -2.19 -6.38
N SER A 330 -9.44 -2.75 -5.29
CA SER A 330 -8.02 -2.95 -5.01
C SER A 330 -7.77 -4.42 -4.65
N HIS A 331 -6.56 -4.73 -4.19
CA HIS A 331 -6.23 -6.05 -3.65
C HIS A 331 -7.14 -6.47 -2.47
N ASP A 332 -7.62 -5.54 -1.66
CA ASP A 332 -8.50 -5.84 -0.51
C ASP A 332 -9.79 -6.51 -0.98
N GLN A 333 -10.46 -5.96 -1.98
CA GLN A 333 -11.69 -6.53 -2.51
C GLN A 333 -11.43 -7.81 -3.31
N ALA A 334 -10.30 -7.86 -4.04
CA ALA A 334 -9.98 -8.95 -4.94
C ALA A 334 -9.43 -10.19 -4.23
N LEU A 335 -8.60 -10.00 -3.20
CA LEU A 335 -7.87 -11.08 -2.51
C LEU A 335 -8.43 -11.38 -1.12
N VAL A 336 -8.76 -10.36 -0.35
CA VAL A 336 -9.33 -10.49 0.99
C VAL A 336 -10.84 -10.65 0.93
N GLY A 337 -11.51 -9.90 0.04
CA GLY A 337 -12.95 -9.93 -0.18
C GLY A 337 -13.46 -11.03 -1.10
N ASP A 338 -12.64 -12.03 -1.46
CA ASP A 338 -12.98 -13.26 -2.18
C ASP A 338 -12.96 -13.19 -3.71
N LYS A 339 -13.48 -12.15 -4.38
CA LYS A 339 -13.58 -12.11 -5.85
C LYS A 339 -13.33 -10.73 -6.43
N THR A 340 -12.68 -10.69 -7.60
CA THR A 340 -12.61 -9.47 -8.41
C THR A 340 -13.98 -9.07 -8.96
N ILE A 341 -14.18 -7.81 -9.32
CA ILE A 341 -15.38 -7.33 -10.03
C ILE A 341 -15.63 -8.16 -11.29
N ALA A 342 -14.59 -8.50 -12.03
CA ALA A 342 -14.70 -9.33 -13.22
C ALA A 342 -15.31 -10.71 -12.91
N PHE A 343 -14.86 -11.37 -11.84
CA PHE A 343 -15.42 -12.65 -11.40
C PHE A 343 -16.83 -12.52 -10.81
N ARG A 344 -17.16 -11.41 -10.16
CA ARG A 344 -18.55 -11.15 -9.69
C ARG A 344 -19.51 -11.00 -10.85
N LEU A 345 -19.08 -10.39 -11.95
CA LEU A 345 -19.91 -10.16 -13.14
C LEU A 345 -20.03 -11.38 -14.06
N MET A 346 -18.97 -12.19 -14.19
CA MET A 346 -18.89 -13.22 -15.24
C MET A 346 -18.66 -14.64 -14.71
N ASP A 347 -18.29 -14.79 -13.45
CA ASP A 347 -18.08 -16.04 -12.71
C ASP A 347 -17.33 -17.12 -13.55
N LYS A 348 -17.79 -18.37 -13.51
CA LYS A 348 -17.18 -19.53 -14.16
C LYS A 348 -17.06 -19.41 -15.68
N GLU A 349 -17.88 -18.57 -16.33
CA GLU A 349 -17.84 -18.38 -17.77
C GLU A 349 -16.50 -17.80 -18.24
N MET A 350 -15.78 -17.09 -17.35
CA MET A 350 -14.43 -16.57 -17.62
C MET A 350 -13.42 -17.68 -17.96
N TYR A 351 -13.58 -18.89 -17.45
CA TYR A 351 -12.63 -19.98 -17.69
C TYR A 351 -12.69 -20.56 -19.11
N THR A 352 -13.82 -20.41 -19.79
CA THR A 352 -14.06 -21.11 -21.06
C THR A 352 -14.50 -20.23 -22.22
N HIS A 353 -14.87 -18.97 -21.94
CA HIS A 353 -15.47 -18.10 -22.95
C HIS A 353 -14.81 -16.71 -23.06
N MET A 354 -13.61 -16.53 -22.53
CA MET A 354 -12.84 -15.25 -22.61
C MET A 354 -12.01 -15.14 -23.90
N ASP A 355 -12.48 -15.72 -24.99
CA ASP A 355 -11.86 -15.58 -26.30
C ASP A 355 -12.78 -14.81 -27.28
N ARG A 356 -12.17 -14.24 -28.35
CA ARG A 356 -12.90 -13.41 -29.30
C ARG A 356 -13.87 -14.17 -30.21
N ALA A 357 -13.75 -15.50 -30.25
CA ALA A 357 -14.58 -16.35 -31.08
C ALA A 357 -15.81 -16.89 -30.33
N SER A 358 -15.82 -16.80 -29.01
CA SER A 358 -16.96 -17.23 -28.18
C SER A 358 -18.04 -16.18 -28.18
N GLU A 359 -19.25 -16.59 -28.53
CA GLU A 359 -20.48 -15.80 -28.33
C GLU A 359 -21.10 -16.22 -26.99
N ASN A 360 -20.92 -15.40 -25.96
CA ASN A 360 -21.47 -15.65 -24.64
C ASN A 360 -22.01 -14.34 -24.01
N LEU A 361 -23.33 -14.29 -23.86
CA LEU A 361 -24.02 -13.10 -23.38
C LEU A 361 -23.55 -12.68 -21.97
N THR A 362 -23.23 -13.62 -21.09
CA THR A 362 -22.73 -13.33 -19.74
C THR A 362 -21.38 -12.62 -19.82
N ILE A 363 -20.49 -13.07 -20.69
CA ILE A 363 -19.19 -12.44 -20.91
C ILE A 363 -19.36 -11.04 -21.52
N ASP A 364 -20.14 -10.90 -22.58
CA ASP A 364 -20.33 -9.63 -23.27
C ASP A 364 -20.93 -8.57 -22.33
N ARG A 365 -21.98 -8.95 -21.60
CA ARG A 365 -22.60 -8.08 -20.58
C ARG A 365 -21.65 -7.75 -19.45
N GLY A 366 -20.97 -8.75 -18.89
CA GLY A 366 -20.01 -8.57 -17.80
C GLY A 366 -18.86 -7.65 -18.20
N MET A 367 -18.32 -7.79 -19.39
CA MET A 367 -17.29 -6.91 -19.92
C MET A 367 -17.79 -5.47 -20.14
N ALA A 368 -19.02 -5.30 -20.63
CA ALA A 368 -19.62 -3.98 -20.79
C ALA A 368 -19.81 -3.28 -19.46
N LEU A 369 -20.37 -3.98 -18.46
CA LEU A 369 -20.56 -3.46 -17.11
C LEU A 369 -19.20 -3.15 -16.42
N HIS A 370 -18.22 -4.03 -16.56
CA HIS A 370 -16.88 -3.79 -16.00
C HIS A 370 -16.22 -2.52 -16.56
N LYS A 371 -16.32 -2.30 -17.89
CA LYS A 371 -15.84 -1.07 -18.52
C LYS A 371 -16.60 0.16 -18.04
N MET A 372 -17.92 0.06 -17.91
CA MET A 372 -18.76 1.15 -17.40
C MET A 372 -18.38 1.51 -15.97
N ILE A 373 -18.23 0.53 -15.09
CA ILE A 373 -17.80 0.72 -13.70
C ILE A 373 -16.47 1.49 -13.67
N ARG A 374 -15.48 1.03 -14.45
CA ARG A 374 -14.16 1.69 -14.52
C ARG A 374 -14.22 3.12 -15.07
N LEU A 375 -15.14 3.38 -16.00
CA LEU A 375 -15.30 4.71 -16.59
C LEU A 375 -16.02 5.68 -15.62
N MET A 376 -16.92 5.18 -14.80
CA MET A 376 -17.68 5.99 -13.84
C MET A 376 -16.94 6.27 -12.55
N THR A 377 -15.98 5.42 -12.20
CA THR A 377 -15.16 5.58 -11.00
C THR A 377 -13.98 6.50 -11.25
#